data_4e62dfb9315b380026e596f70127b273
#
_entry.id   4e62dfb9315b380026e596f70127b273
#
_cell.length_a   1.000
_cell.length_b   1.000
_cell.length_c   1.000
_cell.angle_alpha   90.00
_cell.angle_beta   90.00
_cell.angle_gamma   90.00
#
_symmetry.space_group_name_H-M   'P 1'
#
loop_
_entity.id
_entity.type
_entity.pdbx_description
1 polymer ?
#
loop_
_entity_poly.entity_id
_entity_poly.type
_entity_poly.pdbx_seq_one_letter_code
_entity_poly.pdbx_strand_id
1 'polypeptide(L)'
;IDDVVISPDGNGQYYVGQITGGYYYVPNSTLPHRRRIKWQSQKISRSDMSVELRNSSGSVGTCCNITKYATEIEALINVHSDNIVCGNPEVEDLIEFAMEKHLEDFLIKNWKNTPLGAKYNIYEVDGELVGEQYPSDTGPIDILAISKDKRTLLVIELKKGRASDVVVGQIQRYMGYVKEELAEANQVVKGVIIGLEADARLKRALAVTHNIEFY
;
A
#
# COMPACT_ATOMS: atom_id res chain seq x y z
N ILE A 1 -18.65 -10.55 19.09
CA ILE A 1 -18.36 -10.45 17.66
C ILE A 1 -17.57 -9.16 17.48
N ASP A 2 -16.63 -9.14 16.55
CA ASP A 2 -15.72 -8.04 16.20
C ASP A 2 -14.58 -7.75 17.21
N ASP A 3 -14.48 -8.49 18.32
CA ASP A 3 -13.32 -8.39 19.21
C ASP A 3 -12.04 -8.89 18.53
N VAL A 4 -10.95 -8.15 18.72
CA VAL A 4 -9.62 -8.56 18.30
C VAL A 4 -9.02 -9.51 19.34
N VAL A 5 -8.41 -10.59 18.86
CA VAL A 5 -7.71 -11.56 19.70
C VAL A 5 -6.27 -11.72 19.24
N ILE A 6 -5.35 -11.88 20.19
CA ILE A 6 -3.98 -12.29 19.91
C ILE A 6 -3.71 -13.66 20.57
N SER A 7 -2.94 -14.50 19.89
CA SER A 7 -2.61 -15.84 20.36
C SER A 7 -1.14 -16.15 20.14
N PRO A 8 -0.38 -16.55 21.17
CA PRO A 8 1.04 -16.88 21.01
C PRO A 8 1.23 -18.11 20.12
N ASP A 9 2.27 -18.10 19.29
CA ASP A 9 2.66 -19.23 18.44
C ASP A 9 3.72 -20.14 19.09
N GLY A 10 4.15 -19.82 20.30
CA GLY A 10 5.20 -20.54 21.03
C GLY A 10 6.63 -20.13 20.67
N ASN A 11 6.85 -19.33 19.64
CA ASN A 11 8.16 -18.91 19.12
C ASN A 11 8.40 -17.40 19.23
N GLY A 12 7.72 -16.73 20.17
CA GLY A 12 7.87 -15.29 20.38
C GLY A 12 7.07 -14.41 19.42
N GLN A 13 6.15 -15.00 18.67
CA GLN A 13 5.21 -14.28 17.81
C GLN A 13 3.77 -14.51 18.30
N TYR A 14 2.89 -13.57 17.98
CA TYR A 14 1.47 -13.66 18.25
C TYR A 14 0.67 -13.56 16.94
N TYR A 15 -0.20 -14.56 16.70
CA TYR A 15 -1.24 -14.45 15.70
C TYR A 15 -2.23 -13.38 16.10
N VAL A 16 -2.73 -12.63 15.14
CA VAL A 16 -3.80 -11.64 15.31
C VAL A 16 -5.03 -12.12 14.56
N GLY A 17 -6.20 -12.01 15.16
CA GLY A 17 -7.45 -12.38 14.52
C GLY A 17 -8.63 -11.60 15.05
N GLN A 18 -9.73 -11.63 14.29
CA GLN A 18 -11.00 -11.01 14.65
C GLN A 18 -12.07 -12.08 14.85
N ILE A 19 -12.85 -11.99 15.92
CA ILE A 19 -13.96 -12.90 16.18
C ILE A 19 -15.09 -12.58 15.20
N THR A 20 -15.40 -13.54 14.31
CA THR A 20 -16.42 -13.38 13.25
C THR A 20 -17.71 -14.12 13.54
N GLY A 21 -17.79 -14.88 14.65
CA GLY A 21 -18.98 -15.66 14.98
C GLY A 21 -19.21 -15.86 16.46
N GLY A 22 -20.42 -16.26 16.80
CA GLY A 22 -20.81 -16.60 18.16
C GLY A 22 -20.09 -17.85 18.68
N TYR A 23 -20.27 -18.08 19.97
CA TYR A 23 -19.82 -19.31 20.62
C TYR A 23 -20.54 -20.54 20.04
N TYR A 24 -19.80 -21.64 19.89
CA TYR A 24 -20.35 -22.96 19.62
C TYR A 24 -19.57 -24.05 20.33
N TYR A 25 -20.25 -25.19 20.56
CA TYR A 25 -19.71 -26.34 21.24
C TYR A 25 -19.56 -27.51 20.27
N VAL A 26 -18.38 -28.18 20.32
CA VAL A 26 -18.10 -29.38 19.52
C VAL A 26 -17.85 -30.54 20.47
N PRO A 27 -18.84 -31.46 20.66
CA PRO A 27 -18.68 -32.56 21.57
C PRO A 27 -17.55 -33.50 21.12
N ASN A 28 -16.90 -34.14 22.07
CA ASN A 28 -15.81 -35.10 21.85
C ASN A 28 -14.55 -34.53 21.18
N SER A 29 -14.38 -33.21 21.16
CA SER A 29 -13.16 -32.55 20.70
C SER A 29 -12.26 -32.20 21.87
N THR A 30 -10.93 -32.25 21.70
CA THR A 30 -9.95 -31.85 22.70
C THR A 30 -10.18 -30.42 23.23
N LEU A 31 -10.66 -29.53 22.38
CA LEU A 31 -11.05 -28.16 22.72
C LEU A 31 -12.49 -27.94 22.25
N PRO A 32 -13.50 -28.29 23.06
CA PRO A 32 -14.90 -28.31 22.63
C PRO A 32 -15.53 -26.90 22.56
N HIS A 33 -15.05 -25.95 23.36
CA HIS A 33 -15.56 -24.56 23.37
C HIS A 33 -14.87 -23.72 22.32
N ARG A 34 -15.60 -23.20 21.36
CA ARG A 34 -15.01 -22.53 20.19
C ARG A 34 -15.74 -21.24 19.81
N ARG A 35 -14.99 -20.34 19.19
CA ARG A 35 -15.50 -19.21 18.39
C ARG A 35 -14.82 -19.20 17.04
N ARG A 36 -15.49 -18.70 16.02
CA ARG A 36 -14.89 -18.50 14.70
C ARG A 36 -14.03 -17.26 14.73
N ILE A 37 -12.80 -17.38 14.22
CA ILE A 37 -11.83 -16.29 14.13
C ILE A 37 -11.37 -16.21 12.69
N LYS A 38 -11.34 -15.00 12.15
CA LYS A 38 -10.64 -14.67 10.90
C LYS A 38 -9.24 -14.22 11.30
N TRP A 39 -8.25 -15.09 11.07
CA TRP A 39 -6.85 -14.76 11.32
C TRP A 39 -6.31 -13.84 10.24
N GLN A 40 -5.47 -12.88 10.63
CA GLN A 40 -4.70 -12.06 9.74
C GLN A 40 -3.42 -12.80 9.32
N SER A 41 -2.85 -12.44 8.17
CA SER A 41 -1.57 -12.98 7.72
C SER A 41 -0.39 -12.48 8.57
N GLN A 42 -0.54 -11.31 9.15
CA GLN A 42 0.47 -10.66 9.98
C GLN A 42 0.49 -11.22 11.39
N LYS A 43 1.68 -11.20 12.00
CA LYS A 43 1.92 -11.54 13.39
C LYS A 43 2.56 -10.35 14.10
N ILE A 44 2.35 -10.25 15.41
CA ILE A 44 3.03 -9.27 16.27
C ILE A 44 4.21 -9.97 16.95
N SER A 45 5.39 -9.36 16.91
CA SER A 45 6.54 -9.87 17.66
C SER A 45 6.44 -9.49 19.13
N ARG A 46 6.74 -10.45 20.01
CA ARG A 46 6.81 -10.21 21.45
C ARG A 46 7.86 -9.15 21.83
N SER A 47 8.92 -9.00 21.04
CA SER A 47 9.96 -7.99 21.26
C SER A 47 9.45 -6.57 21.13
N ASP A 48 8.42 -6.38 20.29
CA ASP A 48 7.89 -5.06 19.93
C ASP A 48 6.82 -4.56 20.91
N MET A 49 6.35 -5.46 21.78
CA MET A 49 5.38 -5.15 22.84
C MET A 49 6.03 -4.43 24.02
N SER A 50 5.30 -3.55 24.68
CA SER A 50 5.68 -2.98 25.97
C SER A 50 5.88 -4.10 27.04
N VAL A 51 6.62 -3.80 28.10
CA VAL A 51 6.82 -4.75 29.21
C VAL A 51 5.49 -5.14 29.84
N GLU A 52 4.57 -4.19 29.96
CA GLU A 52 3.23 -4.35 30.55
C GLU A 52 2.36 -5.27 29.70
N LEU A 53 2.33 -5.08 28.38
CA LEU A 53 1.58 -5.94 27.47
C LEU A 53 2.20 -7.34 27.40
N ARG A 54 3.52 -7.46 27.38
CA ARG A 54 4.23 -8.76 27.43
C ARG A 54 3.88 -9.58 28.66
N ASN A 55 3.81 -8.92 29.82
CA ASN A 55 3.46 -9.57 31.08
C ASN A 55 1.99 -9.99 31.10
N SER A 56 1.09 -9.13 30.59
CA SER A 56 -0.35 -9.41 30.54
C SER A 56 -0.70 -10.49 29.52
N SER A 57 -0.07 -10.49 28.33
CA SER A 57 -0.30 -11.50 27.29
C SER A 57 0.39 -12.84 27.57
N GLY A 58 1.36 -12.88 28.48
CA GLY A 58 2.06 -14.10 28.93
C GLY A 58 1.48 -14.72 30.22
N SER A 59 0.32 -14.30 30.69
CA SER A 59 -0.29 -14.83 31.88
C SER A 59 -0.71 -16.32 31.74
N VAL A 60 -0.64 -17.07 32.81
CA VAL A 60 -0.88 -18.52 32.82
C VAL A 60 -2.35 -18.91 32.59
N GLY A 61 -3.25 -17.96 32.35
CA GLY A 61 -4.65 -18.21 32.10
C GLY A 61 -4.94 -18.60 30.64
N THR A 62 -6.01 -19.37 30.43
CA THR A 62 -6.44 -19.79 29.09
C THR A 62 -6.88 -18.60 28.19
N CYS A 63 -7.38 -17.51 28.80
CA CYS A 63 -7.81 -16.31 28.15
C CYS A 63 -7.78 -15.13 29.12
N CYS A 64 -7.29 -13.99 28.71
CA CYS A 64 -7.29 -12.79 29.53
C CYS A 64 -7.80 -11.58 28.73
N ASN A 65 -8.40 -10.63 29.45
CA ASN A 65 -8.81 -9.37 28.84
C ASN A 65 -7.64 -8.39 28.84
N ILE A 66 -7.24 -7.97 27.64
CA ILE A 66 -6.15 -7.04 27.41
C ILE A 66 -6.62 -5.74 26.72
N THR A 67 -7.91 -5.44 26.79
CA THR A 67 -8.52 -4.24 26.14
C THR A 67 -7.85 -2.93 26.55
N LYS A 68 -7.28 -2.86 27.78
CA LYS A 68 -6.52 -1.68 28.20
C LYS A 68 -5.29 -1.37 27.35
N TYR A 69 -4.83 -2.33 26.55
CA TYR A 69 -3.72 -2.17 25.60
C TYR A 69 -4.19 -2.09 24.14
N ALA A 70 -5.49 -1.84 23.89
CA ALA A 70 -6.05 -1.83 22.54
C ALA A 70 -5.26 -0.89 21.61
N THR A 71 -5.00 0.34 22.04
CA THR A 71 -4.24 1.34 21.26
C THR A 71 -2.82 0.86 20.92
N GLU A 72 -2.13 0.20 21.85
CA GLU A 72 -0.80 -0.37 21.60
C GLU A 72 -0.87 -1.53 20.61
N ILE A 73 -1.84 -2.44 20.77
CA ILE A 73 -2.04 -3.58 19.87
C ILE A 73 -2.40 -3.10 18.47
N GLU A 74 -3.29 -2.13 18.35
CA GLU A 74 -3.63 -1.50 17.07
C GLU A 74 -2.42 -0.83 16.41
N ALA A 75 -1.61 -0.13 17.18
CA ALA A 75 -0.36 0.45 16.69
C ALA A 75 0.61 -0.63 16.18
N LEU A 76 0.78 -1.74 16.93
CA LEU A 76 1.64 -2.85 16.54
C LEU A 76 1.12 -3.57 15.28
N ILE A 77 -0.19 -3.71 15.13
CA ILE A 77 -0.82 -4.24 13.92
C ILE A 77 -0.55 -3.28 12.74
N ASN A 78 -0.69 -1.97 12.95
CA ASN A 78 -0.51 -0.97 11.92
C ASN A 78 0.97 -0.71 11.60
N VAL A 79 1.87 -0.78 12.59
CA VAL A 79 3.33 -0.67 12.35
C VAL A 79 3.84 -1.82 11.49
N HIS A 80 3.25 -3.02 11.60
CA HIS A 80 3.57 -4.13 10.70
C HIS A 80 2.86 -4.00 9.34
N SER A 81 1.82 -3.17 9.25
CA SER A 81 1.28 -2.71 7.96
C SER A 81 2.19 -1.66 7.30
N ASP A 82 2.93 -0.88 8.12
CA ASP A 82 3.82 0.19 7.66
C ASP A 82 5.29 -0.24 7.53
N ASN A 83 5.68 -1.41 8.06
CA ASN A 83 7.07 -1.90 8.10
C ASN A 83 7.30 -3.19 7.30
N ILE A 84 6.77 -3.27 6.09
CA ILE A 84 7.44 -4.08 5.07
C ILE A 84 8.35 -3.12 4.30
N VAL A 85 9.38 -2.63 4.99
CA VAL A 85 10.52 -2.03 4.33
C VAL A 85 11.62 -3.09 4.30
N CYS A 86 11.94 -3.46 3.08
CA CYS A 86 13.20 -4.02 2.64
C CYS A 86 13.46 -5.50 2.83
N GLY A 87 13.38 -6.18 1.72
CA GLY A 87 14.15 -7.36 1.42
C GLY A 87 13.90 -7.92 0.05
N ASN A 88 12.80 -7.63 -0.56
CA ASN A 88 12.57 -8.07 -1.93
C ASN A 88 11.61 -7.08 -2.64
N PRO A 89 12.07 -6.33 -3.65
CA PRO A 89 11.22 -5.42 -4.42
C PRO A 89 10.14 -6.14 -5.26
N GLU A 90 10.05 -7.46 -5.18
CA GLU A 90 9.12 -8.28 -5.98
C GLU A 90 7.86 -8.74 -5.23
N VAL A 91 7.71 -8.40 -3.95
CA VAL A 91 6.48 -8.71 -3.20
C VAL A 91 5.85 -7.39 -2.75
N GLU A 92 5.25 -6.68 -3.67
CA GLU A 92 4.20 -5.73 -3.34
C GLU A 92 3.10 -6.52 -2.61
N ASP A 93 2.69 -6.06 -1.43
CA ASP A 93 1.60 -6.69 -0.69
C ASP A 93 0.38 -6.76 -1.62
N LEU A 94 -0.19 -7.95 -1.81
CA LEU A 94 -1.36 -8.16 -2.66
C LEU A 94 -2.52 -7.21 -2.32
N ILE A 95 -2.60 -6.76 -1.06
CA ILE A 95 -3.60 -5.80 -0.59
C ILE A 95 -3.25 -4.38 -1.08
N GLU A 96 -1.99 -3.97 -1.01
CA GLU A 96 -1.54 -2.68 -1.53
C GLU A 96 -1.76 -2.62 -3.03
N PHE A 97 -1.37 -3.65 -3.75
CA PHE A 97 -1.62 -3.78 -5.19
C PHE A 97 -3.11 -3.69 -5.54
N ALA A 98 -3.97 -4.42 -4.82
CA ALA A 98 -5.42 -4.36 -5.06
C ALA A 98 -6.00 -2.97 -4.84
N MET A 99 -5.49 -2.21 -3.87
CA MET A 99 -6.00 -0.86 -3.56
C MET A 99 -5.40 0.21 -4.47
N GLU A 100 -4.16 0.07 -4.92
CA GLU A 100 -3.57 0.89 -5.98
C GLU A 100 -4.36 0.72 -7.27
N LYS A 101 -4.71 -0.53 -7.64
CA LYS A 101 -5.56 -0.79 -8.80
C LYS A 101 -6.97 -0.18 -8.67
N HIS A 102 -7.59 -0.20 -7.50
CA HIS A 102 -8.87 0.49 -7.29
C HIS A 102 -8.76 2.01 -7.45
N LEU A 103 -7.65 2.60 -6.98
CA LEU A 103 -7.38 4.02 -7.15
C LEU A 103 -7.16 4.35 -8.62
N GLU A 104 -6.42 3.52 -9.34
CA GLU A 104 -6.19 3.62 -10.78
C GLU A 104 -7.52 3.60 -11.55
N ASP A 105 -8.34 2.53 -11.35
CA ASP A 105 -9.65 2.38 -11.97
C ASP A 105 -10.55 3.60 -11.71
N PHE A 106 -10.53 4.12 -10.49
CA PHE A 106 -11.30 5.30 -10.12
C PHE A 106 -10.81 6.55 -10.86
N LEU A 107 -9.48 6.76 -10.92
CA LEU A 107 -8.90 7.91 -11.63
C LEU A 107 -9.17 7.85 -13.13
N ILE A 108 -8.99 6.68 -13.75
CA ILE A 108 -9.27 6.48 -15.19
C ILE A 108 -10.74 6.80 -15.52
N LYS A 109 -11.68 6.22 -14.75
CA LYS A 109 -13.12 6.45 -14.95
C LYS A 109 -13.54 7.90 -14.75
N ASN A 110 -12.89 8.60 -13.82
CA ASN A 110 -13.21 9.99 -13.48
C ASN A 110 -12.20 11.00 -14.03
N TRP A 111 -11.31 10.59 -14.92
CA TRP A 111 -10.18 11.39 -15.39
C TRP A 111 -10.54 12.84 -15.72
N LYS A 112 -11.58 13.03 -16.52
CA LYS A 112 -12.03 14.37 -16.95
C LYS A 112 -12.44 15.30 -15.81
N ASN A 113 -12.79 14.74 -14.66
CA ASN A 113 -13.19 15.49 -13.46
C ASN A 113 -12.02 15.76 -12.50
N THR A 114 -10.82 15.26 -12.83
CA THR A 114 -9.62 15.48 -12.01
C THR A 114 -8.88 16.75 -12.41
N PRO A 115 -8.10 17.37 -11.52
CA PRO A 115 -7.21 18.49 -11.87
C PRO A 115 -6.20 18.15 -12.97
N LEU A 116 -5.76 16.89 -13.05
CA LEU A 116 -4.89 16.40 -14.11
C LEU A 116 -5.64 16.30 -15.44
N GLY A 117 -6.84 15.73 -15.44
CA GLY A 117 -7.69 15.62 -16.64
C GLY A 117 -8.13 16.96 -17.22
N ALA A 118 -8.07 18.05 -16.44
CA ALA A 118 -8.26 19.40 -16.98
C ALA A 118 -7.13 19.81 -17.94
N LYS A 119 -5.91 19.29 -17.74
CA LYS A 119 -4.69 19.65 -18.49
C LYS A 119 -4.19 18.55 -19.43
N TYR A 120 -4.43 17.28 -19.09
CA TYR A 120 -3.91 16.11 -19.77
C TYR A 120 -5.04 15.18 -20.22
N ASN A 121 -4.81 14.45 -21.29
CA ASN A 121 -5.60 13.30 -21.70
C ASN A 121 -4.81 12.03 -21.40
N ILE A 122 -5.48 10.92 -21.10
CA ILE A 122 -4.83 9.61 -21.04
C ILE A 122 -4.20 9.34 -22.41
N TYR A 123 -3.02 8.74 -22.42
CA TYR A 123 -2.28 8.49 -23.65
C TYR A 123 -3.05 7.51 -24.55
N GLU A 124 -3.15 7.84 -25.82
CA GLU A 124 -3.84 7.06 -26.84
C GLU A 124 -2.96 6.85 -28.07
N VAL A 125 -3.11 5.71 -28.73
CA VAL A 125 -2.49 5.39 -30.02
C VAL A 125 -3.60 4.94 -30.95
N ASP A 126 -3.68 5.55 -32.12
CA ASP A 126 -4.69 5.25 -33.14
C ASP A 126 -6.16 5.30 -32.66
N GLY A 127 -6.43 6.12 -31.62
CA GLY A 127 -7.75 6.28 -31.02
C GLY A 127 -8.07 5.26 -29.93
N GLU A 128 -7.16 4.37 -29.59
CA GLU A 128 -7.27 3.45 -28.47
C GLU A 128 -6.54 4.00 -27.26
N LEU A 129 -7.21 3.99 -26.08
CA LEU A 129 -6.60 4.38 -24.82
C LEU A 129 -5.64 3.29 -24.38
N VAL A 130 -4.35 3.56 -24.44
CA VAL A 130 -3.28 2.62 -24.04
C VAL A 130 -2.51 3.09 -22.81
N GLY A 131 -2.84 4.25 -22.27
CA GLY A 131 -2.11 4.88 -21.17
C GLY A 131 -2.39 4.29 -19.77
N GLU A 132 -3.30 3.31 -19.62
CA GLU A 132 -3.51 2.56 -18.39
C GLU A 132 -2.57 1.36 -18.38
N GLN A 133 -1.79 1.16 -17.29
CA GLN A 133 -0.80 0.08 -17.17
C GLN A 133 0.10 -0.01 -18.42
N TYR A 134 0.61 1.16 -18.82
CA TYR A 134 1.42 1.24 -20.06
C TYR A 134 2.70 0.41 -19.93
N PRO A 135 2.96 -0.56 -20.84
CA PRO A 135 4.12 -1.43 -20.73
C PRO A 135 5.43 -0.66 -20.94
N SER A 136 6.41 -0.89 -20.06
CA SER A 136 7.80 -0.45 -20.24
C SER A 136 8.77 -1.61 -19.99
N ASP A 137 10.02 -1.43 -20.32
CA ASP A 137 11.10 -2.40 -20.09
C ASP A 137 11.40 -2.66 -18.61
N THR A 138 10.98 -1.75 -17.73
CA THR A 138 11.22 -1.83 -16.28
C THR A 138 9.95 -2.07 -15.46
N GLY A 139 8.84 -2.39 -16.11
CA GLY A 139 7.54 -2.66 -15.51
C GLY A 139 6.44 -1.74 -16.07
N PRO A 140 5.18 -2.02 -15.76
CA PRO A 140 4.06 -1.21 -16.22
C PRO A 140 4.06 0.16 -15.54
N ILE A 141 3.72 1.21 -16.30
CA ILE A 141 3.47 2.56 -15.80
C ILE A 141 1.99 2.63 -15.44
N ASP A 142 1.64 3.00 -14.21
CA ASP A 142 0.24 3.00 -13.76
C ASP A 142 -0.64 3.84 -14.70
N ILE A 143 -0.28 5.10 -14.93
CA ILE A 143 -0.98 5.93 -15.90
C ILE A 143 0.03 6.77 -16.72
N LEU A 144 -0.02 6.63 -18.03
CA LEU A 144 0.64 7.52 -18.96
C LEU A 144 -0.38 8.50 -19.57
N ALA A 145 -0.07 9.78 -19.57
CA ALA A 145 -0.93 10.81 -20.09
C ALA A 145 -0.16 11.79 -20.97
N ILE A 146 -0.86 12.53 -21.81
CA ILE A 146 -0.30 13.56 -22.69
C ILE A 146 -1.05 14.88 -22.47
N SER A 147 -0.32 16.00 -22.43
CA SER A 147 -0.95 17.32 -22.34
C SER A 147 -1.83 17.62 -23.56
N LYS A 148 -2.88 18.42 -23.37
CA LYS A 148 -3.81 18.76 -24.46
C LYS A 148 -3.14 19.48 -25.64
N ASP A 149 -2.03 20.16 -25.38
CA ASP A 149 -1.19 20.79 -26.42
C ASP A 149 -0.14 19.83 -27.02
N LYS A 150 -0.14 18.57 -26.56
CA LYS A 150 0.75 17.49 -26.99
C LYS A 150 2.26 17.75 -26.75
N ARG A 151 2.60 18.69 -25.88
CA ARG A 151 4.01 19.06 -25.60
C ARG A 151 4.61 18.35 -24.39
N THR A 152 3.79 17.75 -23.54
CA THR A 152 4.26 17.10 -22.30
C THR A 152 3.66 15.72 -22.20
N LEU A 153 4.53 14.72 -22.03
CA LEU A 153 4.15 13.38 -21.58
C LEU A 153 4.22 13.35 -20.04
N LEU A 154 3.20 12.79 -19.41
CA LEU A 154 3.07 12.74 -17.97
C LEU A 154 3.04 11.28 -17.53
N VAL A 155 4.05 10.88 -16.76
CA VAL A 155 4.12 9.60 -16.10
C VAL A 155 3.51 9.74 -14.70
N ILE A 156 2.56 8.89 -14.35
CA ILE A 156 1.89 8.93 -13.06
C ILE A 156 2.09 7.60 -12.36
N GLU A 157 2.56 7.69 -11.14
CA GLU A 157 2.74 6.57 -10.22
C GLU A 157 1.79 6.71 -9.04
N LEU A 158 1.07 5.65 -8.72
CA LEU A 158 0.10 5.62 -7.64
C LEU A 158 0.68 4.93 -6.41
N LYS A 159 0.42 5.47 -5.24
CA LYS A 159 0.76 4.84 -3.96
C LYS A 159 -0.40 4.96 -2.99
N LYS A 160 -0.79 3.80 -2.47
CA LYS A 160 -1.83 3.70 -1.46
C LYS A 160 -1.32 4.17 -0.13
N GLY A 161 -1.38 5.19 0.37
CA GLY A 161 -0.92 5.58 1.71
C GLY A 161 0.30 6.48 1.66
N ARG A 162 1.25 6.23 2.53
CA ARG A 162 2.43 7.07 2.69
C ARG A 162 3.50 6.71 1.69
N ALA A 163 3.75 7.60 0.74
CA ALA A 163 4.80 7.42 -0.23
C ALA A 163 6.20 7.72 0.35
N SER A 164 7.18 6.87 0.03
CA SER A 164 8.59 7.02 0.42
C SER A 164 9.46 7.46 -0.77
N ASP A 165 10.73 7.78 -0.49
CA ASP A 165 11.71 8.19 -1.50
C ASP A 165 12.01 7.12 -2.57
N VAL A 166 11.72 5.86 -2.30
CA VAL A 166 11.89 4.75 -3.26
C VAL A 166 11.10 4.98 -4.53
N VAL A 167 9.90 5.55 -4.42
CA VAL A 167 9.04 5.84 -5.58
C VAL A 167 9.66 6.85 -6.55
N VAL A 168 10.57 7.74 -6.08
CA VAL A 168 11.27 8.70 -6.95
C VAL A 168 12.16 7.96 -7.94
N GLY A 169 12.90 6.94 -7.49
CA GLY A 169 13.71 6.12 -8.37
C GLY A 169 12.86 5.31 -9.38
N GLN A 170 11.69 4.84 -8.95
CA GLN A 170 10.76 4.11 -9.81
C GLN A 170 10.22 5.02 -10.92
N ILE A 171 9.63 6.15 -10.57
CA ILE A 171 9.08 7.07 -11.56
C ILE A 171 10.14 7.65 -12.49
N GLN A 172 11.38 7.86 -12.01
CA GLN A 172 12.48 8.32 -12.86
C GLN A 172 12.86 7.29 -13.94
N ARG A 173 12.84 6.00 -13.63
CA ARG A 173 13.07 4.94 -14.63
C ARG A 173 11.98 4.97 -15.70
N TYR A 174 10.72 5.08 -15.31
CA TYR A 174 9.62 5.20 -16.26
C TYR A 174 9.71 6.46 -17.12
N MET A 175 10.05 7.60 -16.50
CA MET A 175 10.26 8.85 -17.25
C MET A 175 11.43 8.73 -18.23
N GLY A 176 12.50 8.01 -17.87
CA GLY A 176 13.62 7.71 -18.76
C GLY A 176 13.16 6.92 -19.98
N TYR A 177 12.44 5.81 -19.77
CA TYR A 177 11.86 5.00 -20.83
C TYR A 177 10.95 5.84 -21.75
N VAL A 178 10.02 6.61 -21.19
CA VAL A 178 9.11 7.45 -21.97
C VAL A 178 9.87 8.50 -22.78
N LYS A 179 10.95 9.05 -22.23
CA LYS A 179 11.79 10.04 -22.92
C LYS A 179 12.56 9.45 -24.09
N GLU A 180 13.04 8.22 -23.96
CA GLU A 180 13.88 7.56 -24.97
C GLU A 180 13.04 6.90 -26.06
N GLU A 181 11.92 6.27 -25.70
CA GLU A 181 11.15 5.42 -26.62
C GLU A 181 9.88 6.10 -27.17
N LEU A 182 9.30 7.09 -26.48
CA LEU A 182 8.00 7.65 -26.84
C LEU A 182 8.03 9.14 -27.17
N ALA A 183 8.92 9.90 -26.49
CA ALA A 183 8.89 11.34 -26.59
C ALA A 183 9.45 11.83 -27.92
N GLU A 184 8.71 12.71 -28.60
CA GLU A 184 9.20 13.46 -29.76
C GLU A 184 10.19 14.55 -29.35
N ALA A 185 11.00 15.04 -30.28
CA ALA A 185 12.09 15.99 -30.04
C ALA A 185 11.68 17.29 -29.28
N ASN A 186 10.43 17.68 -29.38
CA ASN A 186 9.90 18.89 -28.75
C ASN A 186 9.06 18.62 -27.50
N GLN A 187 8.99 17.37 -27.06
CA GLN A 187 8.19 16.98 -25.90
C GLN A 187 9.04 16.91 -24.64
N VAL A 188 8.43 17.28 -23.53
CA VAL A 188 9.00 17.19 -22.18
C VAL A 188 8.31 16.05 -21.44
N VAL A 189 9.07 15.27 -20.66
CA VAL A 189 8.53 14.23 -19.78
C VAL A 189 8.50 14.77 -18.36
N LYS A 190 7.35 14.64 -17.73
CA LYS A 190 7.12 14.96 -16.31
C LYS A 190 6.60 13.75 -15.54
N GLY A 191 6.82 13.74 -14.24
CA GLY A 191 6.33 12.73 -13.34
C GLY A 191 5.36 13.30 -12.31
N VAL A 192 4.38 12.50 -11.92
CA VAL A 192 3.48 12.78 -10.81
C VAL A 192 3.36 11.54 -9.94
N ILE A 193 3.59 11.71 -8.66
CA ILE A 193 3.33 10.69 -7.65
C ILE A 193 2.02 11.07 -6.96
N ILE A 194 1.06 10.16 -6.94
CA ILE A 194 -0.22 10.35 -6.23
C ILE A 194 -0.24 9.43 -5.02
N GLY A 195 -0.40 10.00 -3.84
CA GLY A 195 -0.45 9.25 -2.60
C GLY A 195 -1.12 10.03 -1.48
N LEU A 196 -1.46 9.36 -0.38
CA LEU A 196 -2.15 10.00 0.74
C LEU A 196 -1.24 11.02 1.46
N GLU A 197 0.04 10.68 1.64
CA GLU A 197 1.01 11.50 2.35
C GLU A 197 2.43 11.25 1.83
N ALA A 198 3.21 12.33 1.66
CA ALA A 198 4.64 12.23 1.39
C ALA A 198 5.42 12.20 2.71
N ASP A 199 6.29 11.21 2.90
CA ASP A 199 7.19 11.17 4.04
C ASP A 199 8.29 12.25 3.97
N ALA A 200 9.10 12.39 5.04
CA ALA A 200 10.16 13.39 5.08
C ALA A 200 11.29 13.12 4.08
N ARG A 201 11.53 11.86 3.72
CA ARG A 201 12.56 11.48 2.74
C ARG A 201 12.10 11.84 1.34
N LEU A 202 10.85 11.48 1.00
CA LEU A 202 10.24 11.85 -0.27
C LEU A 202 10.22 13.37 -0.47
N LYS A 203 9.79 14.14 0.54
CA LYS A 203 9.81 15.61 0.48
C LYS A 203 11.19 16.17 0.18
N ARG A 204 12.24 15.60 0.80
CA ARG A 204 13.63 16.01 0.54
C ARG A 204 14.09 15.63 -0.86
N ALA A 205 13.74 14.43 -1.34
CA ALA A 205 14.07 13.99 -2.70
C ALA A 205 13.38 14.87 -3.75
N LEU A 206 12.11 15.19 -3.56
CA LEU A 206 11.35 16.07 -4.47
C LEU A 206 11.86 17.53 -4.48
N ALA A 207 12.41 18.01 -3.35
CA ALA A 207 12.97 19.38 -3.28
C ALA A 207 14.13 19.62 -4.25
N VAL A 208 14.81 18.57 -4.70
CA VAL A 208 15.92 18.62 -5.67
C VAL A 208 15.57 18.03 -7.02
N THR A 209 14.32 17.60 -7.20
CA THR A 209 13.83 16.97 -8.46
C THR A 209 12.87 17.93 -9.15
N HIS A 210 13.26 18.48 -10.29
CA HIS A 210 12.51 19.57 -10.93
C HIS A 210 11.30 19.13 -11.78
N ASN A 211 11.20 17.86 -12.15
CA ASN A 211 10.21 17.37 -13.11
C ASN A 211 9.23 16.36 -12.47
N ILE A 212 9.22 16.21 -11.17
CA ILE A 212 8.33 15.30 -10.44
C ILE A 212 7.59 16.09 -9.37
N GLU A 213 6.27 15.93 -9.34
CA GLU A 213 5.36 16.55 -8.37
C GLU A 213 4.66 15.47 -7.54
N PHE A 214 4.21 15.83 -6.34
CA PHE A 214 3.41 14.97 -5.46
C PHE A 214 2.01 15.58 -5.30
N TYR A 215 0.98 14.72 -5.43
CA TYR A 215 -0.43 15.06 -5.28
C TYR A 215 -1.08 14.21 -4.19
#